data_7a7e8dca4ac2c95e086f60996393eb3f
#
_entry.id   7a7e8dca4ac2c95e086f60996393eb3f
#
_cell.length_a   1.000
_cell.length_b   1.000
_cell.length_c   1.000
_cell.angle_alpha   90.00
_cell.angle_beta   90.00
_cell.angle_gamma   90.00
#
_symmetry.space_group_name_H-M   'P 1'
#
loop_
_entity.id
_entity.type
_entity.pdbx_description
1 polymer ?
#
loop_
_entity_poly.entity_id
_entity_poly.type
_entity_poly.pdbx_seq_one_letter_code
_entity_poly.pdbx_strand_id
1 'polypeptide(L)'
;LVGVVGNDFQQKHFNLLSEYSLSTNSLTKLDGNTFSWGGEYEDDFSSRETLYVDPGVSESYLPDLSEKSKNCPYLLLGNTTPHLQTELLNQMQNNPFILLDTFKLYIDIANKELKALVKRSDLFCINFNEARALTGMDGSSLIEMSKAILDLGPKSLIIKDGSNGSHYFDHKNHFSIMAFPVDKVIDTTGAGDAFLGGILMAKMNGKNIFDAMKVGAVTASFCIEGIGIDGLLKTNDTEFLKRLEWMHDNHTS
;
A
#
# COMPACT_ATOMS: atom_id res chain seq x y z
N LEU A 1 -0.22 14.48 -2.74
CA LEU A 1 -0.16 13.41 -3.71
C LEU A 1 0.92 13.75 -4.75
N VAL A 2 1.79 12.79 -5.05
CA VAL A 2 2.85 12.91 -6.06
C VAL A 2 2.67 11.79 -7.07
N GLY A 3 2.75 12.12 -8.36
CA GLY A 3 2.57 11.14 -9.42
C GLY A 3 2.44 11.78 -10.80
N VAL A 4 2.13 10.96 -11.80
CA VAL A 4 1.94 11.40 -13.18
C VAL A 4 0.69 10.76 -13.77
N VAL A 5 0.00 11.54 -14.59
CA VAL A 5 -1.19 11.09 -15.35
C VAL A 5 -1.10 11.56 -16.78
N GLY A 6 -1.75 10.84 -17.67
CA GLY A 6 -1.86 11.17 -19.09
C GLY A 6 -3.06 12.06 -19.42
N ASN A 7 -3.28 12.26 -20.73
CA ASN A 7 -4.39 13.05 -21.23
C ASN A 7 -5.76 12.39 -21.01
N ASP A 8 -5.79 11.09 -20.87
CA ASP A 8 -6.96 10.26 -20.58
C ASP A 8 -7.45 10.35 -19.12
N PHE A 9 -6.66 10.93 -18.20
CA PHE A 9 -7.08 11.15 -16.83
C PHE A 9 -8.14 12.26 -16.76
N GLN A 10 -9.37 11.85 -16.50
CA GLN A 10 -10.55 12.71 -16.65
C GLN A 10 -10.67 13.74 -15.54
N GLN A 11 -11.27 14.89 -15.84
CA GLN A 11 -11.51 15.98 -14.87
C GLN A 11 -12.30 15.54 -13.63
N LYS A 12 -13.19 14.56 -13.76
CA LYS A 12 -13.93 14.01 -12.61
C LYS A 12 -13.01 13.46 -11.51
N HIS A 13 -11.85 12.91 -11.86
CA HIS A 13 -10.89 12.40 -10.89
C HIS A 13 -10.15 13.53 -10.16
N PHE A 14 -9.80 14.62 -10.87
CA PHE A 14 -9.25 15.81 -10.20
C PHE A 14 -10.27 16.45 -9.25
N ASN A 15 -11.53 16.50 -9.65
CA ASN A 15 -12.61 17.02 -8.82
C ASN A 15 -12.76 16.19 -7.54
N LEU A 16 -12.74 14.87 -7.67
CA LEU A 16 -12.80 13.96 -6.53
C LEU A 16 -11.62 14.17 -5.58
N LEU A 17 -10.39 14.22 -6.08
CA LEU A 17 -9.20 14.49 -5.26
C LEU A 17 -9.33 15.82 -4.50
N SER A 18 -9.87 16.85 -5.17
CA SER A 18 -10.12 18.16 -4.55
C SER A 18 -11.21 18.12 -3.48
N GLU A 19 -12.28 17.36 -3.71
CA GLU A 19 -13.38 17.18 -2.74
C GLU A 19 -12.87 16.60 -1.40
N TYR A 20 -11.93 15.67 -1.48
CA TYR A 20 -11.27 15.10 -0.31
C TYR A 20 -10.04 15.91 0.17
N SER A 21 -9.89 17.15 -0.29
CA SER A 21 -8.80 18.06 0.09
C SER A 21 -7.40 17.50 -0.18
N LEU A 22 -7.26 16.59 -1.15
CA LEU A 22 -5.99 16.06 -1.56
C LEU A 22 -5.28 17.04 -2.49
N SER A 23 -4.10 17.50 -2.08
CA SER A 23 -3.29 18.40 -2.92
C SER A 23 -2.79 17.67 -4.16
N THR A 24 -3.09 18.23 -5.32
CA THR A 24 -2.63 17.74 -6.63
C THR A 24 -1.46 18.57 -7.20
N ASN A 25 -0.86 19.46 -6.42
CA ASN A 25 0.20 20.37 -6.88
C ASN A 25 1.46 19.65 -7.38
N SER A 26 1.67 18.40 -6.97
CA SER A 26 2.77 17.54 -7.44
C SER A 26 2.26 16.36 -8.27
N LEU A 27 1.02 16.46 -8.80
CA LEU A 27 0.49 15.54 -9.79
C LEU A 27 0.74 16.13 -11.17
N THR A 28 1.68 15.55 -11.91
CA THR A 28 2.10 16.01 -13.22
C THR A 28 1.18 15.44 -14.30
N LYS A 29 0.78 16.26 -15.27
CA LYS A 29 0.08 15.79 -16.47
C LYS A 29 1.02 15.86 -17.67
N LEU A 30 1.18 14.73 -18.38
CA LEU A 30 2.01 14.60 -19.57
C LEU A 30 1.20 14.14 -20.76
N ASP A 31 1.72 14.39 -21.96
CA ASP A 31 1.12 13.91 -23.20
C ASP A 31 1.29 12.39 -23.33
N GLY A 32 0.18 11.68 -23.46
CA GLY A 32 0.11 10.23 -23.55
C GLY A 32 -0.98 9.64 -22.66
N ASN A 33 -0.93 8.34 -22.44
CA ASN A 33 -1.88 7.61 -21.60
C ASN A 33 -1.37 7.51 -20.16
N THR A 34 -2.29 7.52 -19.21
CA THR A 34 -2.00 7.18 -17.82
C THR A 34 -1.59 5.70 -17.71
N PHE A 35 -0.72 5.37 -16.75
CA PHE A 35 -0.44 3.98 -16.41
C PHE A 35 -1.74 3.19 -16.27
N SER A 36 -1.78 2.02 -16.89
CA SER A 36 -2.90 1.11 -16.75
C SER A 36 -2.43 -0.34 -16.53
N TRP A 37 -3.19 -1.03 -15.72
CA TRP A 37 -3.00 -2.45 -15.42
C TRP A 37 -4.33 -3.16 -15.52
N GLY A 38 -4.32 -4.37 -16.06
CA GLY A 38 -5.47 -5.25 -16.08
C GLY A 38 -5.11 -6.64 -15.58
N GLY A 39 -6.00 -7.22 -14.81
CA GLY A 39 -5.81 -8.56 -14.24
C GLY A 39 -7.14 -9.29 -14.08
N GLU A 40 -7.06 -10.58 -13.98
CA GLU A 40 -8.17 -11.49 -13.69
C GLU A 40 -7.92 -12.17 -12.36
N TYR A 41 -8.93 -12.18 -11.50
CA TYR A 41 -8.89 -12.85 -10.21
C TYR A 41 -9.52 -14.23 -10.33
N GLU A 42 -9.00 -15.19 -9.57
CA GLU A 42 -9.70 -16.45 -9.34
C GLU A 42 -11.02 -16.23 -8.58
N ASP A 43 -11.97 -17.18 -8.68
CA ASP A 43 -13.31 -17.06 -8.09
C ASP A 43 -13.30 -16.80 -6.57
N ASP A 44 -12.27 -17.27 -5.87
CA ASP A 44 -12.06 -17.09 -4.42
C ASP A 44 -11.19 -15.89 -4.06
N PHE A 45 -10.74 -15.09 -5.03
CA PHE A 45 -9.82 -13.97 -4.90
C PHE A 45 -8.45 -14.31 -4.27
N SER A 46 -8.08 -15.60 -4.20
CA SER A 46 -6.82 -16.05 -3.59
C SER A 46 -5.60 -15.71 -4.44
N SER A 47 -5.78 -15.65 -5.74
CA SER A 47 -4.74 -15.27 -6.69
C SER A 47 -5.27 -14.39 -7.81
N ARG A 48 -4.36 -13.78 -8.55
CA ARG A 48 -4.67 -13.00 -9.75
C ARG A 48 -3.63 -13.24 -10.84
N GLU A 49 -4.10 -13.26 -12.09
CA GLU A 49 -3.26 -13.22 -13.27
C GLU A 49 -3.20 -11.79 -13.83
N THR A 50 -2.00 -11.32 -14.18
CA THR A 50 -1.84 -10.04 -14.88
C THR A 50 -2.03 -10.25 -16.37
N LEU A 51 -3.05 -9.63 -16.95
CA LEU A 51 -3.35 -9.71 -18.38
C LEU A 51 -2.51 -8.74 -19.18
N TYR A 52 -2.31 -7.51 -18.68
CA TYR A 52 -1.45 -6.50 -19.30
C TYR A 52 -0.95 -5.46 -18.29
N VAL A 53 0.14 -4.82 -18.65
CA VAL A 53 0.67 -3.62 -18.01
C VAL A 53 1.04 -2.63 -19.11
N ASP A 54 0.45 -1.44 -19.07
CA ASP A 54 0.86 -0.31 -19.91
C ASP A 54 1.46 0.78 -19.02
N PRO A 55 2.78 1.00 -19.05
CA PRO A 55 3.41 2.02 -18.20
C PRO A 55 2.99 3.45 -18.56
N GLY A 56 2.52 3.69 -19.78
CA GLY A 56 2.09 5.01 -20.24
C GLY A 56 3.13 6.09 -19.95
N VAL A 57 2.65 7.26 -19.51
CA VAL A 57 3.52 8.41 -19.20
C VAL A 57 4.43 8.19 -17.98
N SER A 58 4.20 7.14 -17.17
CA SER A 58 5.04 6.85 -16.01
C SER A 58 6.44 6.37 -16.39
N GLU A 59 6.63 5.86 -17.60
CA GLU A 59 7.92 5.35 -18.10
C GLU A 59 8.99 6.44 -18.19
N SER A 60 8.59 7.66 -18.57
CA SER A 60 9.49 8.81 -18.74
C SER A 60 9.40 9.84 -17.61
N TYR A 61 8.55 9.61 -16.62
CA TYR A 61 8.33 10.55 -15.53
C TYR A 61 9.46 10.50 -14.50
N LEU A 62 9.88 11.69 -14.06
CA LEU A 62 10.71 11.85 -12.87
C LEU A 62 10.00 12.79 -11.90
N PRO A 63 9.85 12.41 -10.63
CA PRO A 63 9.18 13.24 -9.64
C PRO A 63 9.99 14.51 -9.36
N ASP A 64 9.30 15.64 -9.28
CA ASP A 64 9.83 16.91 -8.78
C ASP A 64 8.97 17.37 -7.60
N LEU A 65 9.55 17.33 -6.41
CA LEU A 65 8.82 17.63 -5.18
C LEU A 65 8.85 19.12 -4.87
N SER A 66 7.68 19.67 -4.52
CA SER A 66 7.61 21.00 -3.92
C SER A 66 8.36 21.01 -2.57
N GLU A 67 8.86 22.17 -2.15
CA GLU A 67 9.52 22.32 -0.85
C GLU A 67 8.67 21.85 0.33
N LYS A 68 7.34 22.03 0.25
CA LYS A 68 6.42 21.50 1.24
C LYS A 68 6.44 19.98 1.27
N SER A 69 6.46 19.33 0.12
CA SER A 69 6.47 17.87 0.00
C SER A 69 7.79 17.26 0.47
N LYS A 70 8.94 17.89 0.18
CA LYS A 70 10.25 17.45 0.64
C LYS A 70 10.39 17.40 2.17
N ASN A 71 9.57 18.17 2.87
CA ASN A 71 9.59 18.29 4.33
C ASN A 71 8.46 17.50 5.03
N CYS A 72 7.72 16.66 4.33
CA CYS A 72 6.67 15.83 4.93
C CYS A 72 7.26 14.82 5.93
N PRO A 73 6.68 14.68 7.14
CA PRO A 73 7.20 13.75 8.15
C PRO A 73 6.84 12.28 7.90
N TYR A 74 5.92 12.02 6.98
CA TYR A 74 5.46 10.69 6.59
C TYR A 74 5.47 10.54 5.08
N LEU A 75 5.93 9.41 4.60
CA LEU A 75 6.02 9.09 3.19
C LEU A 75 5.47 7.68 2.94
N LEU A 76 4.42 7.57 2.12
CA LEU A 76 3.97 6.32 1.56
C LEU A 76 4.52 6.19 0.13
N LEU A 77 5.39 5.22 -0.06
CA LEU A 77 5.88 4.78 -1.37
C LEU A 77 4.96 3.65 -1.85
N GLY A 78 3.95 4.03 -2.61
CA GLY A 78 2.97 3.10 -3.18
C GLY A 78 3.50 2.38 -4.42
N ASN A 79 2.60 1.67 -5.09
CA ASN A 79 2.94 0.82 -6.23
C ASN A 79 3.39 1.63 -7.46
N THR A 80 4.69 1.89 -7.54
CA THR A 80 5.38 2.44 -8.72
C THR A 80 6.79 1.84 -8.81
N THR A 81 7.52 2.14 -9.90
CA THR A 81 8.84 1.53 -10.10
C THR A 81 9.80 1.88 -8.96
N PRO A 82 10.65 0.94 -8.51
CA PRO A 82 11.67 1.20 -7.49
C PRO A 82 12.60 2.36 -7.83
N HIS A 83 12.82 2.62 -9.11
CA HIS A 83 13.58 3.79 -9.57
C HIS A 83 12.89 5.10 -9.18
N LEU A 84 11.59 5.27 -9.51
CA LEU A 84 10.82 6.46 -9.16
C LEU A 84 10.68 6.65 -7.65
N GLN A 85 10.46 5.55 -6.90
CA GLN A 85 10.45 5.58 -5.44
C GLN A 85 11.78 6.07 -4.86
N THR A 86 12.91 5.64 -5.46
CA THR A 86 14.25 6.07 -5.05
C THR A 86 14.47 7.54 -5.34
N GLU A 87 14.12 8.02 -6.55
CA GLU A 87 14.25 9.42 -6.94
C GLU A 87 13.42 10.34 -6.04
N LEU A 88 12.21 9.91 -5.69
CA LEU A 88 11.36 10.63 -4.74
C LEU A 88 11.99 10.68 -3.35
N LEU A 89 12.45 9.53 -2.85
CA LEU A 89 13.05 9.43 -1.52
C LEU A 89 14.37 10.24 -1.39
N ASN A 90 15.14 10.36 -2.48
CA ASN A 90 16.37 11.15 -2.51
C ASN A 90 16.11 12.66 -2.42
N GLN A 91 14.92 13.13 -2.74
CA GLN A 91 14.53 14.53 -2.63
C GLN A 91 14.02 14.91 -1.23
N MET A 92 13.72 13.93 -0.36
CA MET A 92 13.25 14.21 1.00
C MET A 92 14.36 14.85 1.83
N GLN A 93 14.04 15.96 2.50
CA GLN A 93 15.01 16.74 3.28
C GLN A 93 15.09 16.33 4.76
N ASN A 94 13.95 15.91 5.33
CA ASN A 94 13.86 15.39 6.68
C ASN A 94 13.81 13.85 6.60
N ASN A 95 14.18 13.17 7.66
CA ASN A 95 14.03 11.71 7.75
C ASN A 95 12.56 11.35 8.01
N PRO A 96 11.72 11.20 6.97
CA PRO A 96 10.31 10.85 7.16
C PRO A 96 10.18 9.42 7.67
N PHE A 97 9.05 9.11 8.30
CA PHE A 97 8.63 7.72 8.45
C PHE A 97 8.26 7.16 7.08
N ILE A 98 8.97 6.12 6.63
CA ILE A 98 8.81 5.53 5.29
C ILE A 98 7.99 4.25 5.40
N LEU A 99 6.78 4.29 4.84
CA LEU A 99 5.93 3.13 4.57
C LEU A 99 6.11 2.74 3.10
N LEU A 100 6.65 1.55 2.86
CA LEU A 100 6.96 1.05 1.52
C LEU A 100 6.02 -0.10 1.16
N ASP A 101 5.43 -0.04 -0.02
CA ASP A 101 4.74 -1.16 -0.69
C ASP A 101 5.48 -1.57 -1.96
N THR A 102 5.15 -2.76 -2.47
CA THR A 102 5.70 -3.26 -3.72
C THR A 102 4.64 -4.04 -4.50
N PHE A 103 5.01 -4.45 -5.69
CA PHE A 103 4.21 -5.27 -6.58
C PHE A 103 5.07 -6.41 -7.15
N LYS A 104 4.46 -7.57 -7.36
CA LYS A 104 5.17 -8.76 -7.87
C LYS A 104 6.05 -8.47 -9.09
N LEU A 105 5.56 -7.64 -10.02
CA LEU A 105 6.33 -7.25 -11.20
C LEU A 105 7.71 -6.70 -10.82
N TYR A 106 7.79 -5.81 -9.83
CA TYR A 106 9.07 -5.19 -9.42
C TYR A 106 9.98 -6.14 -8.66
N ILE A 107 9.42 -7.15 -8.01
CA ILE A 107 10.20 -8.24 -7.43
C ILE A 107 10.90 -9.01 -8.56
N ASP A 108 10.21 -9.23 -9.68
CA ASP A 108 10.72 -10.01 -10.81
C ASP A 108 11.74 -9.21 -11.65
N ILE A 109 11.47 -7.91 -11.95
CA ILE A 109 12.28 -7.15 -12.93
C ILE A 109 13.24 -6.13 -12.30
N ALA A 110 13.06 -5.74 -11.04
CA ALA A 110 13.83 -4.68 -10.36
C ALA A 110 14.23 -5.07 -8.93
N ASN A 111 14.54 -6.35 -8.70
CA ASN A 111 14.77 -6.93 -7.37
C ASN A 111 15.89 -6.23 -6.58
N LYS A 112 16.98 -5.87 -7.27
CA LYS A 112 18.12 -5.20 -6.62
C LYS A 112 17.77 -3.82 -6.12
N GLU A 113 17.09 -3.03 -6.94
CA GLU A 113 16.62 -1.68 -6.62
C GLU A 113 15.57 -1.73 -5.50
N LEU A 114 14.63 -2.69 -5.58
CA LEU A 114 13.64 -2.91 -4.55
C LEU A 114 14.29 -3.24 -3.20
N LYS A 115 15.26 -4.15 -3.15
CA LYS A 115 15.99 -4.49 -1.91
C LYS A 115 16.72 -3.28 -1.31
N ALA A 116 17.24 -2.39 -2.15
CA ALA A 116 17.87 -1.15 -1.69
C ALA A 116 16.86 -0.20 -1.03
N LEU A 117 15.62 -0.14 -1.54
CA LEU A 117 14.52 0.63 -0.92
C LEU A 117 14.01 -0.02 0.36
N VAL A 118 13.83 -1.35 0.37
CA VAL A 118 13.41 -2.12 1.55
C VAL A 118 14.33 -1.80 2.72
N LYS A 119 15.63 -1.76 2.50
CA LYS A 119 16.62 -1.40 3.54
C LYS A 119 16.42 0.01 4.13
N ARG A 120 15.80 0.92 3.38
CA ARG A 120 15.57 2.32 3.80
C ARG A 120 14.21 2.52 4.48
N SER A 121 13.33 1.52 4.47
CA SER A 121 11.97 1.64 4.99
C SER A 121 11.87 1.46 6.50
N ASP A 122 10.99 2.23 7.13
CA ASP A 122 10.61 2.03 8.54
C ASP A 122 9.59 0.90 8.67
N LEU A 123 8.68 0.80 7.71
CA LEU A 123 7.69 -0.25 7.62
C LEU A 123 7.58 -0.72 6.16
N PHE A 124 7.95 -1.96 5.91
CA PHE A 124 7.75 -2.60 4.62
C PHE A 124 6.46 -3.43 4.66
N CYS A 125 5.57 -3.21 3.70
CA CYS A 125 4.35 -3.99 3.54
C CYS A 125 4.42 -4.81 2.26
N ILE A 126 4.06 -6.08 2.35
CA ILE A 126 4.09 -7.03 1.23
C ILE A 126 2.97 -8.04 1.42
N ASN A 127 2.42 -8.61 0.34
CA ASN A 127 1.51 -9.74 0.51
C ASN A 127 2.24 -11.07 0.60
N PHE A 128 1.54 -12.11 1.03
CA PHE A 128 2.12 -13.44 1.25
C PHE A 128 2.80 -14.02 0.00
N ASN A 129 2.16 -13.91 -1.17
CA ASN A 129 2.70 -14.43 -2.42
C ASN A 129 3.94 -13.64 -2.89
N GLU A 130 3.93 -12.33 -2.69
CA GLU A 130 5.06 -11.46 -2.97
C GLU A 130 6.22 -11.74 -2.00
N ALA A 131 5.95 -12.00 -0.71
CA ALA A 131 6.98 -12.38 0.25
C ALA A 131 7.67 -13.69 -0.13
N ARG A 132 6.90 -14.69 -0.60
CA ARG A 132 7.46 -15.93 -1.19
C ARG A 132 8.34 -15.64 -2.38
N ALA A 133 7.85 -14.82 -3.32
CA ALA A 133 8.63 -14.47 -4.53
C ALA A 133 9.91 -13.70 -4.18
N LEU A 134 9.85 -12.74 -3.25
CA LEU A 134 11.02 -11.94 -2.85
C LEU A 134 12.11 -12.76 -2.16
N THR A 135 11.70 -13.75 -1.36
CA THR A 135 12.63 -14.62 -0.61
C THR A 135 13.07 -15.85 -1.38
N GLY A 136 12.29 -16.27 -2.39
CA GLY A 136 12.50 -17.55 -3.08
C GLY A 136 12.25 -18.77 -2.19
N MET A 137 11.53 -18.61 -1.09
CA MET A 137 11.35 -19.63 -0.04
C MET A 137 9.98 -20.31 -0.17
N ASP A 138 9.83 -21.14 -1.20
CA ASP A 138 8.60 -21.92 -1.36
C ASP A 138 8.46 -22.99 -0.26
N GLY A 139 7.26 -23.02 0.34
CA GLY A 139 6.93 -23.96 1.42
C GLY A 139 7.46 -23.59 2.80
N SER A 140 8.12 -22.45 2.96
CA SER A 140 8.58 -21.95 4.25
C SER A 140 7.45 -21.30 5.06
N SER A 141 7.61 -21.29 6.37
CA SER A 141 6.70 -20.61 7.28
C SER A 141 6.78 -19.09 7.17
N LEU A 142 5.71 -18.40 7.57
CA LEU A 142 5.70 -16.94 7.70
C LEU A 142 6.88 -16.39 8.51
N ILE A 143 7.27 -17.10 9.57
CA ILE A 143 8.38 -16.68 10.44
C ILE A 143 9.72 -16.77 9.73
N GLU A 144 9.97 -17.80 8.92
CA GLU A 144 11.21 -17.93 8.16
C GLU A 144 11.30 -16.86 7.07
N MET A 145 10.21 -16.64 6.34
CA MET A 145 10.15 -15.56 5.33
C MET A 145 10.32 -14.18 5.96
N SER A 146 9.67 -13.92 7.12
CA SER A 146 9.79 -12.64 7.80
C SER A 146 11.23 -12.34 8.25
N LYS A 147 11.95 -13.33 8.76
CA LYS A 147 13.37 -13.20 9.12
C LYS A 147 14.20 -12.85 7.89
N ALA A 148 14.04 -13.60 6.79
CA ALA A 148 14.77 -13.33 5.55
C ALA A 148 14.51 -11.92 5.00
N ILE A 149 13.27 -11.40 5.14
CA ILE A 149 12.93 -10.04 4.71
C ILE A 149 13.51 -9.01 5.69
N LEU A 150 13.42 -9.22 7.00
CA LEU A 150 14.01 -8.32 8.00
C LEU A 150 15.53 -8.24 7.87
N ASP A 151 16.20 -9.31 7.46
CA ASP A 151 17.64 -9.34 7.17
C ASP A 151 18.02 -8.46 5.95
N LEU A 152 17.06 -8.09 5.08
CA LEU A 152 17.28 -7.08 4.04
C LEU A 152 17.43 -5.67 4.62
N GLY A 153 16.97 -5.42 5.85
CA GLY A 153 17.23 -4.22 6.62
C GLY A 153 16.05 -3.26 6.88
N PRO A 154 14.77 -3.57 6.58
CA PRO A 154 13.67 -2.72 7.01
C PRO A 154 13.57 -2.76 8.55
N LYS A 155 13.08 -1.67 9.18
CA LYS A 155 12.92 -1.66 10.65
C LYS A 155 11.78 -2.57 11.12
N SER A 156 10.76 -2.72 10.30
CA SER A 156 9.61 -3.59 10.55
C SER A 156 8.94 -4.03 9.26
N LEU A 157 8.14 -5.07 9.34
CA LEU A 157 7.49 -5.75 8.22
C LEU A 157 6.04 -6.04 8.54
N ILE A 158 5.15 -5.87 7.57
CA ILE A 158 3.82 -6.45 7.57
C ILE A 158 3.70 -7.40 6.37
N ILE A 159 3.27 -8.63 6.62
CA ILE A 159 2.85 -9.56 5.58
C ILE A 159 1.32 -9.62 5.59
N LYS A 160 0.72 -9.18 4.49
CA LYS A 160 -0.74 -9.22 4.24
C LYS A 160 -1.10 -10.62 3.74
N ASP A 161 -2.13 -11.25 4.31
CA ASP A 161 -2.55 -12.63 4.00
C ASP A 161 -4.05 -12.72 3.65
N GLY A 162 -4.56 -11.74 2.94
CA GLY A 162 -5.94 -11.71 2.45
C GLY A 162 -6.96 -11.84 3.58
N SER A 163 -7.86 -12.82 3.46
CA SER A 163 -8.89 -13.10 4.48
C SER A 163 -8.33 -13.62 5.80
N ASN A 164 -7.08 -14.11 5.83
CA ASN A 164 -6.40 -14.51 7.07
C ASN A 164 -5.89 -13.30 7.86
N GLY A 165 -5.97 -12.09 7.28
CA GLY A 165 -5.56 -10.85 7.93
C GLY A 165 -4.14 -10.42 7.60
N SER A 166 -3.39 -9.99 8.60
CA SER A 166 -2.03 -9.49 8.42
C SER A 166 -1.15 -9.77 9.64
N HIS A 167 0.14 -9.92 9.40
CA HIS A 167 1.13 -10.30 10.39
C HIS A 167 2.22 -9.23 10.46
N TYR A 168 2.46 -8.69 11.65
CA TYR A 168 3.53 -7.75 11.93
C TYR A 168 4.76 -8.49 12.48
N PHE A 169 5.93 -8.04 12.05
CA PHE A 169 7.21 -8.52 12.52
C PHE A 169 8.18 -7.34 12.69
N ASP A 170 8.90 -7.33 13.79
CA ASP A 170 10.15 -6.59 13.94
C ASP A 170 11.18 -7.53 14.61
N HIS A 171 12.36 -7.00 14.95
CA HIS A 171 13.43 -7.81 15.56
C HIS A 171 13.09 -8.36 16.96
N LYS A 172 11.98 -7.94 17.57
CA LYS A 172 11.60 -8.28 18.95
C LYS A 172 10.19 -8.84 19.07
N ASN A 173 9.29 -8.40 18.20
CA ASN A 173 7.86 -8.62 18.32
C ASN A 173 7.31 -9.28 17.06
N HIS A 174 6.29 -10.11 17.29
CA HIS A 174 5.43 -10.65 16.25
C HIS A 174 4.01 -10.71 16.78
N PHE A 175 3.05 -10.22 16.01
CA PHE A 175 1.62 -10.36 16.28
C PHE A 175 0.83 -10.33 14.98
N SER A 176 -0.44 -10.71 15.06
CA SER A 176 -1.35 -10.78 13.92
C SER A 176 -2.62 -10.00 14.20
N ILE A 177 -3.18 -9.41 13.14
CA ILE A 177 -4.51 -8.81 13.13
C ILE A 177 -5.34 -9.56 12.09
N MET A 178 -6.53 -10.05 12.46
CA MET A 178 -7.44 -10.69 11.52
C MET A 178 -7.99 -9.67 10.51
N ALA A 179 -8.46 -10.14 9.36
CA ALA A 179 -9.25 -9.31 8.48
C ALA A 179 -10.60 -8.98 9.14
N PHE A 180 -11.13 -7.77 8.89
CA PHE A 180 -12.50 -7.48 9.29
C PHE A 180 -13.47 -8.33 8.43
N PRO A 181 -14.40 -9.08 9.03
CA PRO A 181 -15.32 -9.91 8.27
C PRO A 181 -16.33 -9.04 7.50
N VAL A 182 -16.49 -9.32 6.22
CA VAL A 182 -17.48 -8.68 5.35
C VAL A 182 -18.49 -9.73 4.84
N ASP A 183 -19.72 -9.32 4.62
CA ASP A 183 -20.76 -10.22 4.11
C ASP A 183 -20.49 -10.64 2.65
N LYS A 184 -19.92 -9.74 1.86
CA LYS A 184 -19.65 -9.98 0.44
C LYS A 184 -18.43 -9.21 -0.04
N VAL A 185 -17.50 -9.92 -0.66
CA VAL A 185 -16.42 -9.34 -1.42
C VAL A 185 -16.90 -9.06 -2.86
N ILE A 186 -16.70 -7.82 -3.32
CA ILE A 186 -17.05 -7.38 -4.67
C ILE A 186 -15.79 -7.33 -5.55
N ASP A 187 -14.74 -6.64 -5.08
CA ASP A 187 -13.48 -6.45 -5.79
C ASP A 187 -12.35 -6.23 -4.78
N THR A 188 -11.29 -7.03 -4.86
CA THR A 188 -10.15 -6.90 -3.95
C THR A 188 -9.06 -5.93 -4.46
N THR A 189 -9.26 -5.36 -5.65
CA THR A 189 -8.34 -4.37 -6.22
C THR A 189 -8.27 -3.12 -5.32
N GLY A 190 -7.05 -2.73 -4.95
CA GLY A 190 -6.84 -1.58 -4.07
C GLY A 190 -6.99 -1.85 -2.56
N ALA A 191 -7.36 -3.07 -2.15
CA ALA A 191 -7.47 -3.41 -0.72
C ALA A 191 -6.13 -3.21 0.02
N GLY A 192 -5.00 -3.55 -0.61
CA GLY A 192 -3.66 -3.29 -0.10
C GLY A 192 -3.38 -1.81 0.08
N ASP A 193 -3.69 -0.99 -0.92
CA ASP A 193 -3.51 0.46 -0.86
C ASP A 193 -4.39 1.11 0.23
N ALA A 194 -5.64 0.66 0.34
CA ALA A 194 -6.57 1.09 1.38
C ALA A 194 -6.06 0.72 2.78
N PHE A 195 -5.53 -0.49 2.96
CA PHE A 195 -4.90 -0.93 4.21
C PHE A 195 -3.72 -0.03 4.59
N LEU A 196 -2.83 0.27 3.64
CA LEU A 196 -1.68 1.15 3.87
C LEU A 196 -2.10 2.59 4.17
N GLY A 197 -3.10 3.11 3.47
CA GLY A 197 -3.70 4.42 3.74
C GLY A 197 -4.23 4.53 5.17
N GLY A 198 -4.95 3.50 5.63
CA GLY A 198 -5.45 3.40 7.00
C GLY A 198 -4.32 3.36 8.04
N ILE A 199 -3.28 2.57 7.80
CA ILE A 199 -2.08 2.53 8.66
C ILE A 199 -1.42 3.91 8.73
N LEU A 200 -1.18 4.53 7.58
CA LEU A 200 -0.51 5.83 7.54
C LEU A 200 -1.31 6.89 8.30
N MET A 201 -2.61 6.95 8.07
CA MET A 201 -3.51 7.87 8.78
C MET A 201 -3.45 7.66 10.30
N ALA A 202 -3.50 6.42 10.77
CA ALA A 202 -3.41 6.10 12.19
C ALA A 202 -2.04 6.48 12.77
N LYS A 203 -0.94 6.22 12.05
CA LYS A 203 0.42 6.63 12.46
C LYS A 203 0.55 8.14 12.54
N MET A 204 0.00 8.89 11.60
CA MET A 204 -0.04 10.36 11.64
C MET A 204 -0.80 10.90 12.84
N ASN A 205 -1.77 10.15 13.36
CA ASN A 205 -2.52 10.45 14.58
C ASN A 205 -1.89 9.84 15.86
N GLY A 206 -0.62 9.43 15.80
CA GLY A 206 0.15 8.96 16.96
C GLY A 206 -0.21 7.55 17.46
N LYS A 207 -0.98 6.77 16.70
CA LYS A 207 -1.32 5.40 17.09
C LYS A 207 -0.08 4.50 17.03
N ASN A 208 -0.01 3.51 17.93
CA ASN A 208 0.96 2.43 17.83
C ASN A 208 0.66 1.56 16.60
N ILE A 209 1.57 0.66 16.25
CA ILE A 209 1.43 -0.15 15.01
C ILE A 209 0.29 -1.16 15.11
N PHE A 210 0.02 -1.73 16.29
CA PHE A 210 -1.07 -2.67 16.52
C PHE A 210 -2.44 -2.04 16.22
N ASP A 211 -2.69 -0.84 16.77
CA ASP A 211 -3.92 -0.09 16.49
C ASP A 211 -3.96 0.43 15.05
N ALA A 212 -2.82 0.82 14.49
CA ALA A 212 -2.76 1.26 13.09
C ALA A 212 -3.15 0.13 12.11
N MET A 213 -2.75 -1.11 12.37
CA MET A 213 -3.14 -2.26 11.56
C MET A 213 -4.65 -2.55 11.64
N LYS A 214 -5.30 -2.33 12.79
CA LYS A 214 -6.76 -2.43 12.92
C LYS A 214 -7.46 -1.39 12.03
N VAL A 215 -6.98 -0.15 12.05
CA VAL A 215 -7.49 0.91 11.17
C VAL A 215 -7.29 0.52 9.69
N GLY A 216 -6.12 -0.02 9.35
CA GLY A 216 -5.84 -0.55 8.01
C GLY A 216 -6.83 -1.65 7.59
N ALA A 217 -7.08 -2.64 8.46
CA ALA A 217 -8.01 -3.73 8.19
C ALA A 217 -9.46 -3.23 7.99
N VAL A 218 -9.90 -2.26 8.79
CA VAL A 218 -11.22 -1.63 8.62
C VAL A 218 -11.28 -0.86 7.29
N THR A 219 -10.26 -0.09 6.95
CA THR A 219 -10.24 0.66 5.68
C THR A 219 -10.27 -0.27 4.48
N ALA A 220 -9.48 -1.36 4.51
CA ALA A 220 -9.48 -2.38 3.47
C ALA A 220 -10.84 -3.07 3.32
N SER A 221 -11.56 -3.31 4.44
CA SER A 221 -12.87 -3.96 4.41
C SER A 221 -13.92 -3.15 3.63
N PHE A 222 -13.87 -1.83 3.72
CA PHE A 222 -14.75 -0.98 2.90
C PHE A 222 -14.35 -0.99 1.42
N CYS A 223 -13.05 -1.02 1.12
CA CYS A 223 -12.56 -1.07 -0.26
C CYS A 223 -13.13 -2.29 -1.01
N ILE A 224 -13.07 -3.47 -0.39
CA ILE A 224 -13.48 -4.72 -1.05
C ILE A 224 -15.00 -4.91 -1.20
N GLU A 225 -15.82 -4.05 -0.61
CA GLU A 225 -17.28 -4.04 -0.75
C GLU A 225 -17.77 -3.17 -1.93
N GLY A 226 -16.87 -2.68 -2.78
CA GLY A 226 -17.19 -1.89 -3.96
C GLY A 226 -16.23 -2.14 -5.12
N ILE A 227 -16.54 -1.60 -6.30
CA ILE A 227 -15.63 -1.61 -7.44
C ILE A 227 -14.74 -0.36 -7.36
N GLY A 228 -13.43 -0.52 -7.50
CA GLY A 228 -12.47 0.58 -7.39
C GLY A 228 -12.54 1.23 -6.01
N ILE A 229 -12.87 2.53 -5.95
CA ILE A 229 -12.96 3.28 -4.69
C ILE A 229 -14.40 3.45 -4.17
N ASP A 230 -15.39 2.89 -4.84
CA ASP A 230 -16.81 3.09 -4.51
C ASP A 230 -17.17 2.66 -3.08
N GLY A 231 -16.56 1.59 -2.59
CA GLY A 231 -16.74 1.14 -1.23
C GLY A 231 -16.23 2.15 -0.20
N LEU A 232 -15.07 2.75 -0.45
CA LEU A 232 -14.51 3.80 0.40
C LEU A 232 -15.34 5.08 0.36
N LEU A 233 -15.84 5.49 -0.81
CA LEU A 233 -16.65 6.72 -0.96
C LEU A 233 -18.02 6.63 -0.26
N LYS A 234 -18.55 5.43 -0.07
CA LYS A 234 -19.81 5.18 0.64
C LYS A 234 -19.66 5.08 2.15
N THR A 235 -18.43 5.04 2.65
CA THR A 235 -18.14 4.93 4.08
C THR A 235 -18.55 6.20 4.81
N ASN A 236 -19.07 6.04 6.01
CA ASN A 236 -19.36 7.13 6.94
C ASN A 236 -18.70 6.85 8.31
N ASP A 237 -18.52 7.92 9.09
CA ASP A 237 -17.82 7.85 10.38
C ASP A 237 -18.46 6.85 11.34
N THR A 238 -19.78 6.75 11.37
CA THR A 238 -20.51 5.85 12.28
C THR A 238 -20.18 4.38 11.98
N GLU A 239 -20.24 3.98 10.73
CA GLU A 239 -19.95 2.61 10.34
C GLU A 239 -18.46 2.31 10.49
N PHE A 240 -17.59 3.25 10.16
CA PHE A 240 -16.14 3.12 10.37
C PHE A 240 -15.80 2.88 11.85
N LEU A 241 -16.35 3.71 12.74
CA LEU A 241 -16.11 3.58 14.19
C LEU A 241 -16.66 2.26 14.75
N LYS A 242 -17.83 1.83 14.28
CA LYS A 242 -18.42 0.54 14.67
C LYS A 242 -17.52 -0.65 14.27
N ARG A 243 -16.98 -0.64 13.05
CA ARG A 243 -16.03 -1.69 12.62
C ARG A 243 -14.73 -1.62 13.43
N LEU A 244 -14.25 -0.44 13.72
CA LEU A 244 -13.05 -0.26 14.52
C LEU A 244 -13.24 -0.73 15.97
N GLU A 245 -14.38 -0.47 16.59
CA GLU A 245 -14.75 -0.97 17.91
C GLU A 245 -14.79 -2.51 17.90
N TRP A 246 -15.44 -3.11 16.89
CA TRP A 246 -15.43 -4.57 16.72
C TRP A 246 -14.00 -5.13 16.63
N MET A 247 -13.10 -4.47 15.88
CA MET A 247 -11.70 -4.86 15.80
C MET A 247 -10.99 -4.74 17.15
N HIS A 248 -11.32 -3.77 17.99
CA HIS A 248 -10.76 -3.64 19.33
C HIS A 248 -11.24 -4.76 20.27
N ASP A 249 -12.51 -5.10 20.22
CA ASP A 249 -13.12 -6.14 21.07
C ASP A 249 -12.60 -7.55 20.75
N ASN A 250 -12.28 -7.80 19.48
CA ASN A 250 -11.82 -9.10 19.00
C ASN A 250 -10.28 -9.24 18.94
N HIS A 251 -9.53 -8.16 19.24
CA HIS A 251 -8.07 -8.17 19.35
C HIS A 251 -7.62 -7.42 20.60
N THR A 252 -7.36 -8.16 21.67
CA THR A 252 -6.65 -7.63 22.83
C THR A 252 -5.14 -7.80 22.62
N SER A 253 -4.39 -6.74 22.91
CA SER A 253 -2.90 -6.72 22.87
C SER A 253 -2.28 -7.65 23.92
#